data_6e2ac90f3c401fa7d861a782fef8e7eb
#
_entry.id   6e2ac90f3c401fa7d861a782fef8e7eb
#
_cell.length_a   1.000
_cell.length_b   1.000
_cell.length_c   1.000
_cell.angle_alpha   90.00
_cell.angle_beta   90.00
_cell.angle_gamma   90.00
#
_symmetry.space_group_name_H-M   'P 1'
#
loop_
_entity.id
_entity.type
_entity.pdbx_description
1 polymer ?
#
loop_
_entity_poly.entity_id
_entity_poly.type
_entity_poly.pdbx_seq_one_letter_code
_entity_poly.pdbx_strand_id
1 'polypeptide(L)'
;MRHAYSEHPHRREVYFCNLKKNDGSVQSGYRPVMVISNERINSSSPIVIVAAITSSLKRDDLNFHVELPVVSWLPKKSMVMLEQLHTIPRSELGRFCGRITDSETKKKINTGLIKVFDLKRNPPTDGKDVICLCSKCVSFYRSHKNYLVIRITPEDGDRDFCNKCGRSGAMDYVVSEINDFDDKSRREVRYE
;
A
#
# COMPACT_ATOMS: atom_id res chain seq x y z
N MET A 1 5.82 29.94 6.78
CA MET A 1 6.83 28.87 6.74
C MET A 1 6.58 28.05 5.48
N ARG A 2 7.50 28.08 4.52
CA ARG A 2 7.41 27.25 3.31
C ARG A 2 7.80 25.83 3.73
N HIS A 3 6.86 24.87 3.74
CA HIS A 3 7.22 23.46 3.82
C HIS A 3 8.17 23.16 2.66
N ALA A 4 9.35 22.61 2.97
CA ALA A 4 10.22 22.07 1.95
C ALA A 4 9.43 21.00 1.21
N TYR A 5 8.96 21.32 0.00
CA TYR A 5 8.31 20.36 -0.88
C TYR A 5 9.35 19.26 -1.16
N SER A 6 9.03 18.04 -0.81
CA SER A 6 9.81 16.92 -1.30
C SER A 6 9.76 16.94 -2.83
N GLU A 7 10.83 16.52 -3.48
CA GLU A 7 10.96 16.54 -4.95
C GLU A 7 9.87 15.72 -5.67
N HIS A 8 9.15 14.88 -4.95
CA HIS A 8 8.08 14.02 -5.46
C HIS A 8 6.97 13.83 -4.43
N PRO A 9 5.73 13.54 -4.89
CA PRO A 9 4.61 13.29 -4.00
C PRO A 9 4.78 11.97 -3.23
N HIS A 10 4.31 11.92 -1.99
CA HIS A 10 4.36 10.72 -1.18
C HIS A 10 3.01 10.02 -1.13
N ARG A 11 3.05 8.72 -0.94
CA ARG A 11 1.85 7.92 -0.73
C ARG A 11 1.00 8.45 0.43
N ARG A 12 -0.31 8.52 0.23
CA ARG A 12 -1.33 9.06 1.14
C ARG A 12 -1.27 10.58 1.31
N GLU A 13 -0.52 11.28 0.51
CA GLU A 13 -0.70 12.72 0.35
C GLU A 13 -1.95 13.01 -0.45
N VAL A 14 -2.60 14.11 -0.11
CA VAL A 14 -3.83 14.58 -0.73
C VAL A 14 -3.54 15.88 -1.45
N TYR A 15 -3.95 15.92 -2.71
CA TYR A 15 -3.82 17.07 -3.60
C TYR A 15 -5.17 17.40 -4.23
N PHE A 16 -5.39 18.63 -4.63
CA PHE A 16 -6.43 18.92 -5.60
C PHE A 16 -5.95 18.57 -7.01
N CYS A 17 -6.83 17.95 -7.80
CA CYS A 17 -6.57 17.60 -9.18
C CYS A 17 -7.83 17.81 -10.01
N ASN A 18 -7.66 18.20 -11.27
CA ASN A 18 -8.76 18.25 -12.22
C ASN A 18 -8.81 16.93 -13.00
N LEU A 19 -9.60 15.98 -12.50
CA LEU A 19 -9.80 14.70 -13.17
C LEU A 19 -10.57 14.88 -14.47
N LYS A 20 -10.08 14.27 -15.55
CA LYS A 20 -10.72 14.36 -16.88
C LYS A 20 -12.19 13.94 -16.80
N LYS A 21 -13.03 14.62 -17.56
CA LYS A 21 -14.43 14.28 -17.66
C LYS A 21 -14.56 12.91 -18.35
N ASN A 22 -15.27 12.04 -17.70
CA ASN A 22 -15.64 10.71 -18.23
C ASN A 22 -17.16 10.58 -18.20
N ASP A 23 -17.68 9.69 -19.01
CA ASP A 23 -19.10 9.35 -18.99
C ASP A 23 -19.42 8.40 -17.83
N GLY A 24 -20.67 8.44 -17.35
CA GLY A 24 -21.18 7.55 -16.32
C GLY A 24 -20.74 7.91 -14.91
N SER A 25 -20.45 6.88 -14.09
CA SER A 25 -20.20 7.00 -12.66
C SER A 25 -18.73 7.27 -12.28
N VAL A 26 -17.86 7.42 -13.27
CA VAL A 26 -16.45 7.71 -13.02
C VAL A 26 -16.30 9.14 -12.48
N GLN A 27 -15.55 9.26 -11.39
CA GLN A 27 -15.35 10.55 -10.74
C GLN A 27 -14.53 11.50 -11.62
N SER A 28 -14.99 12.73 -11.78
CA SER A 28 -14.37 13.73 -12.65
C SER A 28 -14.42 15.13 -12.04
N GLY A 29 -13.77 16.09 -12.69
CA GLY A 29 -13.74 17.50 -12.30
C GLY A 29 -12.73 17.79 -11.18
N TYR A 30 -12.69 19.06 -10.76
CA TYR A 30 -11.75 19.54 -9.75
C TYR A 30 -12.11 19.07 -8.34
N ARG A 31 -11.28 18.22 -7.77
CA ARG A 31 -11.53 17.59 -6.47
C ARG A 31 -10.27 17.15 -5.76
N PRO A 32 -10.35 16.87 -4.44
CA PRO A 32 -9.23 16.24 -3.75
C PRO A 32 -9.05 14.79 -4.22
N VAL A 33 -7.80 14.39 -4.36
CA VAL A 33 -7.36 13.03 -4.69
C VAL A 33 -6.25 12.60 -3.74
N MET A 34 -6.17 11.32 -3.43
CA MET A 34 -5.13 10.75 -2.59
C MET A 34 -4.13 9.97 -3.45
N VAL A 35 -2.85 10.20 -3.26
CA VAL A 35 -1.77 9.40 -3.90
C VAL A 35 -1.78 8.00 -3.32
N ILE A 36 -1.94 7.00 -4.19
CA ILE A 36 -2.01 5.57 -3.83
C ILE A 36 -0.76 4.83 -4.26
N SER A 37 -0.10 5.26 -5.36
CA SER A 37 1.15 4.68 -5.83
C SER A 37 2.24 4.69 -4.74
N ASN A 38 3.15 3.72 -4.83
CA ASN A 38 4.26 3.58 -3.88
C ASN A 38 5.35 4.64 -4.12
N GLU A 39 6.25 4.78 -3.16
CA GLU A 39 7.33 5.80 -3.19
C GLU A 39 8.26 5.61 -4.40
N ARG A 40 8.49 4.38 -4.85
CA ARG A 40 9.36 4.12 -6.02
C ARG A 40 8.73 4.69 -7.30
N ILE A 41 7.45 4.43 -7.55
CA ILE A 41 6.74 5.03 -8.68
C ILE A 41 6.74 6.55 -8.55
N ASN A 42 6.43 7.06 -7.36
CA ASN A 42 6.30 8.49 -7.13
C ASN A 42 7.62 9.25 -7.35
N SER A 43 8.77 8.65 -7.01
CA SER A 43 10.09 9.28 -7.16
C SER A 43 10.67 9.12 -8.57
N SER A 44 10.48 7.96 -9.22
CA SER A 44 11.18 7.63 -10.47
C SER A 44 10.32 7.78 -11.73
N SER A 45 8.99 7.94 -11.60
CA SER A 45 8.08 8.02 -12.75
C SER A 45 7.50 9.43 -12.93
N PRO A 46 7.20 9.86 -14.16
CA PRO A 46 6.48 11.11 -14.42
C PRO A 46 4.97 11.00 -14.12
N ILE A 47 4.48 9.82 -13.77
CA ILE A 47 3.07 9.57 -13.44
C ILE A 47 2.90 9.17 -11.98
N VAL A 48 1.67 9.30 -11.46
CA VAL A 48 1.21 8.79 -10.17
C VAL A 48 -0.15 8.13 -10.32
N ILE A 49 -0.46 7.21 -9.41
CA ILE A 49 -1.81 6.65 -9.27
C ILE A 49 -2.49 7.33 -8.09
N VAL A 50 -3.67 7.85 -8.33
CA VAL A 50 -4.47 8.55 -7.32
C VAL A 50 -5.85 7.92 -7.18
N ALA A 51 -6.44 8.01 -5.98
CA ALA A 51 -7.83 7.67 -5.71
C ALA A 51 -8.65 8.94 -5.49
N ALA A 52 -9.85 9.01 -6.05
CA ALA A 52 -10.74 10.15 -5.89
C ALA A 52 -11.30 10.22 -4.46
N ILE A 53 -11.40 11.45 -3.92
CA ILE A 53 -12.04 11.72 -2.63
C ILE A 53 -13.37 12.43 -2.88
N THR A 54 -14.40 12.06 -2.12
CA THR A 54 -15.73 12.67 -2.18
C THR A 54 -16.25 13.02 -0.79
N SER A 55 -17.02 14.09 -0.70
CA SER A 55 -17.81 14.43 0.49
C SER A 55 -19.26 13.93 0.40
N SER A 56 -19.63 13.30 -0.71
CA SER A 56 -20.92 12.60 -0.84
C SER A 56 -20.80 11.18 -0.29
N LEU A 57 -21.35 10.93 0.88
CA LEU A 57 -21.26 9.66 1.59
C LEU A 57 -22.36 8.67 1.17
N LYS A 58 -22.77 8.71 -0.09
CA LYS A 58 -23.74 7.77 -0.65
C LYS A 58 -23.07 6.43 -0.87
N ARG A 59 -23.20 5.43 -0.17
CA ARG A 59 -22.56 4.10 -0.31
C ARG A 59 -21.32 3.94 0.58
N ASP A 60 -21.42 4.41 1.81
CA ASP A 60 -20.47 4.12 2.88
C ASP A 60 -20.46 2.64 3.31
N ASP A 61 -21.45 1.86 2.86
CA ASP A 61 -21.55 0.41 3.03
C ASP A 61 -20.48 -0.39 2.27
N LEU A 62 -19.80 0.23 1.28
CA LEU A 62 -18.82 -0.45 0.45
C LEU A 62 -17.45 -0.55 1.16
N ASN A 63 -16.98 -1.76 1.33
CA ASN A 63 -15.72 -2.08 2.03
C ASN A 63 -14.44 -1.44 1.45
N PHE A 64 -14.53 -0.84 0.26
CA PHE A 64 -13.45 -0.12 -0.43
C PHE A 64 -13.67 1.40 -0.44
N HIS A 65 -14.75 1.89 0.17
CA HIS A 65 -14.92 3.29 0.54
C HIS A 65 -14.37 3.48 1.96
N VAL A 66 -13.33 4.29 2.11
CA VAL A 66 -12.70 4.50 3.42
C VAL A 66 -12.95 5.92 3.87
N GLU A 67 -13.69 6.06 4.97
CA GLU A 67 -13.90 7.35 5.62
C GLU A 67 -12.56 7.92 6.09
N LEU A 68 -12.34 9.20 5.81
CA LEU A 68 -11.13 9.94 6.18
C LEU A 68 -11.37 10.77 7.43
N PRO A 69 -10.35 10.96 8.28
CA PRO A 69 -10.49 11.82 9.45
C PRO A 69 -10.78 13.27 9.03
N VAL A 70 -11.66 13.93 9.77
CA VAL A 70 -11.90 15.36 9.62
C VAL A 70 -10.69 16.09 10.20
N VAL A 71 -9.99 16.83 9.36
CA VAL A 71 -8.78 17.59 9.71
C VAL A 71 -8.85 18.99 9.10
N SER A 72 -8.00 19.90 9.55
CA SER A 72 -8.03 21.31 9.11
C SER A 72 -7.96 21.52 7.60
N TRP A 73 -7.21 20.66 6.90
CA TRP A 73 -7.06 20.71 5.44
C TRP A 73 -8.12 19.87 4.69
N LEU A 74 -8.93 19.05 5.40
CA LEU A 74 -10.08 18.31 4.89
C LEU A 74 -11.25 18.44 5.89
N PRO A 75 -11.89 19.64 5.98
CA PRO A 75 -12.84 19.94 7.03
C PRO A 75 -14.22 19.30 6.82
N LYS A 76 -14.53 18.85 5.62
CA LYS A 76 -15.77 18.13 5.32
C LYS A 76 -15.57 16.64 5.54
N LYS A 77 -16.56 16.00 6.21
CA LYS A 77 -16.63 14.54 6.27
C LYS A 77 -16.50 13.98 4.84
N SER A 78 -15.52 13.16 4.59
CA SER A 78 -15.14 12.71 3.25
C SER A 78 -14.70 11.27 3.29
N MET A 79 -14.77 10.59 2.15
CA MET A 79 -14.23 9.25 1.97
C MET A 79 -13.37 9.16 0.70
N VAL A 80 -12.37 8.32 0.73
CA VAL A 80 -11.61 7.93 -0.46
C VAL A 80 -12.26 6.70 -1.08
N MET A 81 -12.46 6.74 -2.39
CA MET A 81 -13.04 5.66 -3.19
C MET A 81 -11.92 4.90 -3.87
N LEU A 82 -11.59 3.71 -3.35
CA LEU A 82 -10.41 2.96 -3.79
C LEU A 82 -10.61 2.24 -5.12
N GLU A 83 -11.85 2.14 -5.61
CA GLU A 83 -12.19 1.68 -6.96
C GLU A 83 -12.12 2.78 -8.02
N GLN A 84 -12.07 4.06 -7.59
CA GLN A 84 -11.98 5.22 -8.48
C GLN A 84 -10.52 5.67 -8.64
N LEU A 85 -9.71 4.77 -9.21
CA LEU A 85 -8.29 5.02 -9.42
C LEU A 85 -8.04 5.66 -10.78
N HIS A 86 -7.17 6.67 -10.77
CA HIS A 86 -6.73 7.38 -11.97
C HIS A 86 -5.20 7.38 -12.03
N THR A 87 -4.65 7.06 -13.20
CA THR A 87 -3.24 7.32 -13.50
C THR A 87 -3.15 8.69 -14.17
N ILE A 88 -2.41 9.60 -13.55
CA ILE A 88 -2.25 10.96 -14.02
C ILE A 88 -0.78 11.37 -14.09
N PRO A 89 -0.40 12.30 -14.98
CA PRO A 89 0.90 12.95 -14.90
C PRO A 89 1.10 13.60 -13.54
N ARG A 90 2.31 13.48 -12.98
CA ARG A 90 2.65 14.10 -11.69
C ARG A 90 2.46 15.64 -11.73
N SER A 91 2.65 16.24 -12.89
CA SER A 91 2.43 17.67 -13.12
C SER A 91 0.97 18.13 -13.02
N GLU A 92 0.00 17.21 -13.09
CA GLU A 92 -1.42 17.51 -12.91
C GLU A 92 -1.84 17.56 -11.43
N LEU A 93 -0.97 17.15 -10.50
CA LEU A 93 -1.19 17.36 -9.08
C LEU A 93 -1.12 18.88 -8.79
N GLY A 94 -2.25 19.44 -8.41
CA GLY A 94 -2.36 20.85 -8.08
C GLY A 94 -1.98 21.13 -6.62
N ARG A 95 -2.83 21.89 -5.90
CA ARG A 95 -2.55 22.30 -4.53
C ARG A 95 -2.46 21.10 -3.58
N PHE A 96 -1.32 20.99 -2.90
CA PHE A 96 -1.15 20.09 -1.76
C PHE A 96 -2.10 20.48 -0.61
N CYS A 97 -2.76 19.50 -0.02
CA CYS A 97 -3.67 19.68 1.11
C CYS A 97 -3.04 19.20 2.43
N GLY A 98 -2.57 17.98 2.45
CA GLY A 98 -2.02 17.34 3.64
C GLY A 98 -1.74 15.85 3.39
N ARG A 99 -1.43 15.12 4.46
CA ARG A 99 -1.12 13.69 4.40
C ARG A 99 -1.90 12.93 5.47
N ILE A 100 -2.43 11.76 5.12
CA ILE A 100 -3.04 10.84 6.09
C ILE A 100 -1.93 10.13 6.86
N THR A 101 -1.83 10.42 8.15
CA THR A 101 -0.81 9.85 9.06
C THR A 101 -1.40 8.86 10.05
N ASP A 102 -2.71 8.89 10.27
CA ASP A 102 -3.42 8.01 11.17
C ASP A 102 -3.24 6.53 10.77
N SER A 103 -2.86 5.68 11.75
CA SER A 103 -2.52 4.29 11.53
C SER A 103 -3.72 3.42 11.17
N GLU A 104 -4.89 3.73 11.73
CA GLU A 104 -6.12 2.99 11.47
C GLU A 104 -6.63 3.24 10.05
N THR A 105 -6.70 4.51 9.64
CA THR A 105 -7.08 4.89 8.28
C THR A 105 -6.11 4.30 7.25
N LYS A 106 -4.79 4.32 7.52
CA LYS A 106 -3.79 3.66 6.65
C LYS A 106 -4.05 2.16 6.49
N LYS A 107 -4.41 1.48 7.58
CA LYS A 107 -4.76 0.06 7.55
C LYS A 107 -6.02 -0.19 6.74
N LYS A 108 -7.07 0.62 6.94
CA LYS A 108 -8.32 0.54 6.17
C LYS A 108 -8.09 0.74 4.67
N ILE A 109 -7.29 1.74 4.27
CA ILE A 109 -6.92 1.99 2.87
C ILE A 109 -6.21 0.77 2.28
N ASN A 110 -5.20 0.23 2.95
CA ASN A 110 -4.48 -0.93 2.44
C ASN A 110 -5.39 -2.16 2.30
N THR A 111 -6.25 -2.41 3.28
CA THR A 111 -7.23 -3.51 3.24
C THR A 111 -8.25 -3.31 2.12
N GLY A 112 -8.72 -2.07 1.92
CA GLY A 112 -9.63 -1.74 0.82
C GLY A 112 -9.02 -1.99 -0.55
N LEU A 113 -7.76 -1.58 -0.77
CA LEU A 113 -7.04 -1.86 -2.02
C LEU A 113 -6.88 -3.36 -2.30
N ILE A 114 -6.56 -4.15 -1.27
CA ILE A 114 -6.50 -5.61 -1.38
C ILE A 114 -7.85 -6.16 -1.87
N LYS A 115 -8.96 -5.65 -1.33
CA LYS A 115 -10.32 -6.07 -1.72
C LYS A 115 -10.69 -5.63 -3.14
N VAL A 116 -10.38 -4.39 -3.52
CA VAL A 116 -10.68 -3.85 -4.87
C VAL A 116 -10.02 -4.70 -5.95
N PHE A 117 -8.78 -5.14 -5.72
CA PHE A 117 -8.03 -5.93 -6.69
C PHE A 117 -8.14 -7.45 -6.47
N ASP A 118 -8.95 -7.89 -5.50
CA ASP A 118 -9.02 -9.29 -5.07
C ASP A 118 -7.63 -9.92 -4.86
N LEU A 119 -6.71 -9.10 -4.34
CA LEU A 119 -5.37 -9.58 -4.02
C LEU A 119 -5.49 -10.53 -2.84
N LYS A 120 -5.74 -11.79 -3.12
CA LYS A 120 -5.75 -12.82 -2.11
C LYS A 120 -4.38 -12.82 -1.46
N ARG A 121 -4.34 -12.59 -0.16
CA ARG A 121 -3.27 -13.13 0.66
C ARG A 121 -3.51 -14.64 0.67
N ASN A 122 -3.27 -15.29 -0.47
CA ASN A 122 -3.24 -16.73 -0.44
C ASN A 122 -2.08 -17.09 0.44
N PRO A 123 -2.28 -17.87 1.51
CA PRO A 123 -1.19 -18.70 1.97
C PRO A 123 -0.76 -19.52 0.74
N PRO A 124 0.51 -19.75 0.50
CA PRO A 124 0.97 -20.44 -0.69
C PRO A 124 0.34 -21.82 -0.73
N THR A 125 -0.10 -22.17 -1.91
CA THR A 125 -0.66 -23.48 -2.18
C THR A 125 0.39 -24.58 -2.19
N ASP A 126 1.69 -24.22 -2.19
CA ASP A 126 2.85 -25.14 -2.23
C ASP A 126 3.79 -25.03 -1.02
N GLY A 127 3.35 -24.34 0.05
CA GLY A 127 4.17 -24.17 1.25
C GLY A 127 5.31 -23.16 1.13
N LYS A 128 5.42 -22.42 0.02
CA LYS A 128 6.46 -21.40 -0.19
C LYS A 128 5.87 -20.05 -0.57
N ASP A 129 5.70 -19.17 0.43
CA ASP A 129 5.29 -17.78 0.18
C ASP A 129 6.48 -16.85 0.00
N VAL A 130 6.46 -16.08 -1.06
CA VAL A 130 7.29 -14.89 -1.15
C VAL A 130 6.52 -13.74 -0.52
N ILE A 131 6.99 -13.25 0.61
CA ILE A 131 6.42 -12.10 1.30
C ILE A 131 7.47 -11.04 1.57
N CYS A 132 7.09 -9.79 1.38
CA CYS A 132 7.96 -8.67 1.68
C CYS A 132 7.87 -8.32 3.18
N LEU A 133 8.97 -8.43 3.92
CA LEU A 133 9.02 -8.22 5.36
C LEU A 133 10.10 -7.22 5.76
N CYS A 134 9.77 -6.31 6.69
CA CYS A 134 10.76 -5.50 7.38
C CYS A 134 11.50 -6.34 8.45
N SER A 135 12.66 -5.87 8.89
CA SER A 135 13.50 -6.57 9.88
C SER A 135 12.73 -7.00 11.14
N LYS A 136 11.82 -6.15 11.65
CA LYS A 136 11.00 -6.47 12.82
C LYS A 136 10.04 -7.63 12.57
N CYS A 137 9.39 -7.67 11.39
CA CYS A 137 8.47 -8.75 11.04
C CYS A 137 9.20 -10.05 10.68
N VAL A 138 10.39 -9.98 10.10
CA VAL A 138 11.28 -11.14 9.93
C VAL A 138 11.65 -11.75 11.27
N SER A 139 12.06 -10.92 12.24
CA SER A 139 12.39 -11.39 13.60
C SER A 139 11.20 -12.10 14.27
N PHE A 140 9.98 -11.59 14.05
CA PHE A 140 8.78 -12.26 14.54
C PHE A 140 8.66 -13.68 13.97
N TYR A 141 8.76 -13.88 12.67
CA TYR A 141 8.67 -15.21 12.07
C TYR A 141 9.83 -16.13 12.50
N ARG A 142 11.05 -15.60 12.55
CA ARG A 142 12.24 -16.36 12.99
C ARG A 142 12.19 -16.80 14.46
N SER A 143 11.49 -16.06 15.32
CA SER A 143 11.32 -16.44 16.74
C SER A 143 10.32 -17.58 16.94
N HIS A 144 9.51 -17.90 15.93
CA HIS A 144 8.56 -19.00 15.99
C HIS A 144 9.15 -20.24 15.31
N LYS A 145 9.28 -21.32 16.07
CA LYS A 145 9.90 -22.58 15.58
C LYS A 145 9.17 -23.24 14.41
N ASN A 146 7.94 -22.83 14.16
CA ASN A 146 7.10 -23.39 13.11
C ASN A 146 7.28 -22.73 11.73
N TYR A 147 8.20 -21.77 11.60
CA TYR A 147 8.44 -21.11 10.33
C TYR A 147 9.90 -21.23 9.88
N LEU A 148 10.07 -21.59 8.61
CA LEU A 148 11.32 -21.43 7.89
C LEU A 148 11.27 -20.10 7.15
N VAL A 149 12.29 -19.24 7.34
CA VAL A 149 12.36 -17.91 6.73
C VAL A 149 13.67 -17.77 5.98
N ILE A 150 13.58 -17.75 4.66
CA ILE A 150 14.75 -17.63 3.74
C ILE A 150 14.63 -16.28 3.03
N ARG A 151 15.70 -15.48 3.08
CA ARG A 151 15.78 -14.24 2.32
C ARG A 151 16.11 -14.58 0.85
N ILE A 152 15.36 -13.95 -0.08
CA ILE A 152 15.56 -14.12 -1.52
C ILE A 152 16.05 -12.84 -2.21
N THR A 153 15.78 -11.66 -1.64
CA THR A 153 16.31 -10.40 -2.17
C THR A 153 17.80 -10.25 -1.80
N PRO A 154 18.71 -9.93 -2.74
CA PRO A 154 20.08 -9.59 -2.47
C PRO A 154 20.21 -8.41 -1.47
N GLU A 155 21.37 -8.23 -0.82
CA GLU A 155 21.54 -7.17 0.19
C GLU A 155 21.40 -5.75 -0.37
N ASP A 156 21.77 -5.56 -1.62
CA ASP A 156 21.66 -4.34 -2.42
C ASP A 156 20.36 -4.27 -3.23
N GLY A 157 19.47 -5.26 -3.08
CA GLY A 157 18.19 -5.32 -3.78
C GLY A 157 17.20 -4.26 -3.36
N ASP A 158 16.23 -4.04 -4.21
CA ASP A 158 15.14 -3.09 -3.97
C ASP A 158 14.39 -3.40 -2.67
N ARG A 159 14.06 -2.34 -1.94
CA ARG A 159 13.33 -2.41 -0.68
C ARG A 159 11.92 -1.90 -0.87
N ASP A 160 10.94 -2.65 -0.43
CA ASP A 160 9.53 -2.34 -0.56
C ASP A 160 8.86 -2.12 0.83
N PHE A 161 7.55 -2.15 0.85
CA PHE A 161 6.76 -2.06 2.07
C PHE A 161 6.46 -3.45 2.62
N CYS A 162 6.59 -3.58 3.93
CA CYS A 162 6.30 -4.83 4.63
C CYS A 162 4.83 -5.23 4.48
N ASN A 163 4.56 -6.40 3.92
CA ASN A 163 3.22 -6.95 3.76
C ASN A 163 2.49 -7.13 5.09
N LYS A 164 3.23 -7.33 6.20
CA LYS A 164 2.64 -7.53 7.53
C LYS A 164 2.28 -6.22 8.24
N CYS A 165 3.15 -5.21 8.21
CA CYS A 165 2.96 -3.99 9.01
C CYS A 165 3.01 -2.68 8.22
N GLY A 166 3.24 -2.72 6.89
CA GLY A 166 3.27 -1.54 6.02
C GLY A 166 4.51 -0.64 6.18
N ARG A 167 5.53 -1.05 6.93
CA ARG A 167 6.76 -0.27 7.10
C ARG A 167 7.61 -0.35 5.84
N SER A 168 8.22 0.76 5.44
CA SER A 168 9.20 0.81 4.34
C SER A 168 10.51 0.09 4.69
N GLY A 169 11.31 -0.21 3.67
CA GLY A 169 12.61 -0.86 3.83
C GLY A 169 12.52 -2.37 4.03
N ALA A 170 11.42 -2.97 3.63
CA ALA A 170 11.22 -4.41 3.65
C ALA A 170 11.89 -5.10 2.45
N MET A 171 12.21 -6.37 2.62
CA MET A 171 12.82 -7.24 1.61
C MET A 171 11.99 -8.49 1.45
N ASP A 172 12.16 -9.19 0.33
CA ASP A 172 11.44 -10.42 0.04
C ASP A 172 12.05 -11.62 0.74
N TYR A 173 11.18 -12.42 1.34
CA TYR A 173 11.51 -13.67 2.02
C TYR A 173 10.55 -14.76 1.56
N VAL A 174 11.06 -15.97 1.47
CA VAL A 174 10.24 -17.17 1.49
C VAL A 174 9.95 -17.50 2.96
N VAL A 175 8.67 -17.61 3.30
CA VAL A 175 8.22 -18.03 4.64
C VAL A 175 7.38 -19.29 4.46
N SER A 176 7.81 -20.39 5.05
CA SER A 176 7.11 -21.66 4.99
C SER A 176 6.79 -22.14 6.40
N GLU A 177 5.59 -22.67 6.63
CA GLU A 177 5.28 -23.38 7.86
C GLU A 177 6.00 -24.73 7.86
N ILE A 178 6.66 -25.04 8.96
CA ILE A 178 7.28 -26.35 9.19
C ILE A 178 6.24 -27.20 9.90
N ASN A 179 5.57 -28.08 9.17
CA ASN A 179 4.74 -29.11 9.80
C ASN A 179 5.66 -30.15 10.44
N ASP A 180 5.35 -30.60 11.65
CA ASP A 180 6.15 -31.55 12.44
C ASP A 180 6.45 -32.91 11.73
N PHE A 181 5.90 -33.13 10.54
CA PHE A 181 6.11 -34.34 9.75
C PHE A 181 7.35 -34.33 8.85
N ASP A 182 8.05 -33.20 8.70
CA ASP A 182 9.11 -33.06 7.68
C ASP A 182 10.54 -33.02 8.27
N ASP A 183 10.77 -33.71 9.39
CA ASP A 183 12.12 -33.84 10.00
C ASP A 183 13.11 -34.65 9.10
N LYS A 184 12.62 -35.29 8.05
CA LYS A 184 13.47 -36.04 7.10
C LYS A 184 14.17 -35.16 6.06
N SER A 185 13.62 -34.00 5.67
CA SER A 185 14.21 -33.13 4.65
C SER A 185 15.27 -32.16 5.20
N ARG A 186 15.44 -32.05 6.52
CA ARG A 186 16.50 -31.22 7.13
C ARG A 186 17.93 -31.74 6.93
N ARG A 187 18.11 -32.95 6.45
CA ARG A 187 19.44 -33.58 6.32
C ARG A 187 20.08 -33.42 4.94
N GLU A 188 19.38 -32.93 3.92
CA GLU A 188 19.88 -32.91 2.54
C GLU A 188 20.24 -31.51 1.98
N VAL A 189 20.00 -30.41 2.71
CA VAL A 189 20.49 -29.10 2.29
C VAL A 189 21.79 -28.80 3.03
N ARG A 190 22.83 -29.56 2.74
CA ARG A 190 24.22 -29.11 2.93
C ARG A 190 24.69 -28.53 1.60
N TYR A 191 25.13 -27.30 1.68
CA TYR A 191 25.71 -26.50 0.60
C TYR A 191 26.81 -27.26 -0.12
N GLU A 192 26.74 -27.38 -1.45
CA GLU A 192 27.88 -27.40 -2.35
C GLU A 192 28.16 -25.99 -2.86
#